data_9a880ac2fe8d2a16153057758e7c1317
#
_entry.id   9a880ac2fe8d2a16153057758e7c1317
#
_cell.length_a   1.000
_cell.length_b   1.000
_cell.length_c   1.000
_cell.angle_alpha   90.00
_cell.angle_beta   90.00
_cell.angle_gamma   90.00
#
_symmetry.space_group_name_H-M   'P 1'
#
loop_
_entity.id
_entity.type
_entity.pdbx_description
1 polymer ?
#
loop_
_entity_poly.entity_id
_entity_poly.type
_entity_poly.pdbx_seq_one_letter_code
_entity_poly.pdbx_strand_id
1 'polypeptide(L)'
;MEAYLKDLAHQIVKARAIAKGISLPASFIKRPEKVLYCGMGGSAISGDILGTIAQSRSRIHWTVNRTSRLPEWVDSKTIVILSSYSGNTHEVESIFEQAVARKAHFLVVASGGWLAEEALKRKIPLFRLPQGYPPRFAIGYTTFSLLFLFMRYRWFSVSEKEILEVLKRVRHFPEGEARKLAKRLFGKNIAIYGGGLMQSVALRWRTQFAENAKTLASCEALPEMFHHEVEGWVFPKFKVKRSVAVFLTDRNEPQWLRKKKKVAMNAIQEHGAEFAEFKARGEGALARIFSMVMLGDWTSCELAKLYNVDPMSICVIDRIKKAVK
;
A
#
# COMPACT_ATOMS: atom_id res chain seq x y z
N MET A 1 -19.09 2.10 -3.76
CA MET A 1 -17.65 2.23 -3.51
C MET A 1 -17.30 3.31 -2.49
N GLU A 2 -17.88 4.49 -2.55
CA GLU A 2 -17.65 5.56 -1.57
C GLU A 2 -17.84 5.11 -0.11
N ALA A 3 -18.82 4.21 0.14
CA ALA A 3 -19.03 3.64 1.46
C ALA A 3 -17.77 2.97 2.03
N TYR A 4 -16.99 2.24 1.20
CA TYR A 4 -15.74 1.60 1.63
C TYR A 4 -14.65 2.63 1.94
N LEU A 5 -14.58 3.74 1.21
CA LEU A 5 -13.62 4.81 1.47
C LEU A 5 -13.93 5.56 2.77
N LYS A 6 -15.22 5.85 3.00
CA LYS A 6 -15.71 6.48 4.24
C LYS A 6 -15.53 5.58 5.46
N ASP A 7 -15.52 4.25 5.26
CA ASP A 7 -15.39 3.25 6.31
C ASP A 7 -13.96 3.09 6.85
N LEU A 8 -12.94 3.71 6.23
CA LEU A 8 -11.54 3.53 6.64
C LEU A 8 -11.30 3.85 8.12
N ALA A 9 -11.93 4.89 8.65
CA ALA A 9 -11.81 5.23 10.08
C ALA A 9 -12.37 4.12 10.99
N HIS A 10 -13.50 3.53 10.61
CA HIS A 10 -14.09 2.39 11.32
C HIS A 10 -13.18 1.16 11.23
N GLN A 11 -12.60 0.87 10.06
CA GLN A 11 -11.63 -0.22 9.89
C GLN A 11 -10.45 -0.07 10.85
N ILE A 12 -9.88 1.14 10.98
CA ILE A 12 -8.76 1.41 11.90
C ILE A 12 -9.16 1.12 13.35
N VAL A 13 -10.34 1.56 13.77
CA VAL A 13 -10.85 1.30 15.14
C VAL A 13 -11.05 -0.20 15.38
N LYS A 14 -11.69 -0.90 14.45
CA LYS A 14 -11.92 -2.35 14.53
C LYS A 14 -10.63 -3.16 14.46
N ALA A 15 -9.65 -2.73 13.68
CA ALA A 15 -8.32 -3.35 13.61
C ALA A 15 -7.63 -3.43 14.98
N ARG A 16 -7.87 -2.45 15.86
CA ARG A 16 -7.37 -2.49 17.25
C ARG A 16 -7.98 -3.65 18.05
N ALA A 17 -9.27 -3.89 17.91
CA ALA A 17 -9.93 -5.00 18.59
C ALA A 17 -9.40 -6.36 18.05
N ILE A 18 -9.22 -6.47 16.73
CA ILE A 18 -8.62 -7.66 16.12
C ILE A 18 -7.22 -7.91 16.70
N ALA A 19 -6.36 -6.89 16.74
CA ALA A 19 -5.00 -7.01 17.29
C ALA A 19 -4.98 -7.38 18.78
N LYS A 20 -5.93 -6.90 19.57
CA LYS A 20 -6.07 -7.26 20.99
C LYS A 20 -6.35 -8.75 21.18
N GLY A 21 -7.13 -9.36 20.28
CA GLY A 21 -7.44 -10.78 20.31
C GLY A 21 -6.28 -11.71 19.92
N ILE A 22 -5.18 -11.17 19.38
CA ILE A 22 -4.03 -11.98 18.97
C ILE A 22 -3.08 -12.19 20.17
N SER A 23 -2.81 -13.46 20.49
CA SER A 23 -1.74 -13.84 21.41
C SER A 23 -0.63 -14.53 20.64
N LEU A 24 0.61 -14.07 20.85
CA LEU A 24 1.77 -14.74 20.29
C LEU A 24 2.20 -15.88 21.22
N PRO A 25 2.54 -17.06 20.67
CA PRO A 25 3.07 -18.17 21.46
C PRO A 25 4.32 -17.76 22.27
N ALA A 26 4.58 -18.41 23.39
CA ALA A 26 5.76 -18.14 24.21
C ALA A 26 7.09 -18.36 23.45
N SER A 27 7.09 -19.28 22.49
CA SER A 27 8.19 -19.55 21.57
C SER A 27 8.37 -18.52 20.48
N PHE A 28 7.43 -17.56 20.33
CA PHE A 28 7.50 -16.56 19.27
C PHE A 28 8.62 -15.55 19.55
N ILE A 29 9.26 -15.09 18.49
CA ILE A 29 10.38 -14.14 18.59
C ILE A 29 9.93 -12.85 19.28
N LYS A 30 10.53 -12.51 20.41
CA LYS A 30 10.21 -11.30 21.17
C LYS A 30 10.76 -10.04 20.51
N ARG A 31 11.91 -10.14 19.84
CA ARG A 31 12.59 -9.04 19.13
C ARG A 31 13.00 -9.52 17.74
N PRO A 32 12.12 -9.37 16.75
CA PRO A 32 12.43 -9.81 15.39
C PRO A 32 13.50 -8.91 14.77
N GLU A 33 14.46 -9.53 14.09
CA GLU A 33 15.45 -8.83 13.30
C GLU A 33 15.04 -8.77 11.82
N LYS A 34 14.31 -9.80 11.37
CA LYS A 34 13.88 -9.97 9.97
C LYS A 34 12.38 -10.23 9.91
N VAL A 35 11.71 -9.49 9.04
CA VAL A 35 10.30 -9.69 8.68
C VAL A 35 10.19 -9.80 7.17
N LEU A 36 9.59 -10.90 6.70
CA LEU A 36 9.16 -11.07 5.33
C LEU A 36 7.65 -10.92 5.26
N TYR A 37 7.17 -9.91 4.57
CA TYR A 37 5.75 -9.70 4.32
C TYR A 37 5.39 -10.25 2.93
N CYS A 38 4.53 -11.27 2.87
CA CYS A 38 4.11 -11.91 1.63
C CYS A 38 2.66 -11.57 1.33
N GLY A 39 2.39 -11.10 0.11
CA GLY A 39 1.05 -10.76 -0.33
C GLY A 39 1.04 -10.22 -1.75
N MET A 40 -0.14 -10.10 -2.34
CA MET A 40 -0.36 -9.60 -3.69
C MET A 40 -1.30 -8.40 -3.70
N GLY A 41 -1.16 -7.52 -4.69
CA GLY A 41 -2.08 -6.39 -4.92
C GLY A 41 -2.40 -5.58 -3.66
N GLY A 42 -3.69 -5.46 -3.34
CA GLY A 42 -4.18 -4.72 -2.17
C GLY A 42 -3.68 -5.25 -0.82
N SER A 43 -3.41 -6.57 -0.71
CA SER A 43 -2.84 -7.17 0.49
C SER A 43 -1.36 -6.80 0.66
N ALA A 44 -0.59 -6.70 -0.43
CA ALA A 44 0.83 -6.38 -0.38
C ALA A 44 1.11 -4.92 0.00
N ILE A 45 0.26 -3.99 -0.40
CA ILE A 45 0.43 -2.54 -0.12
C ILE A 45 0.54 -2.24 1.38
N SER A 46 -0.16 -3.00 2.22
CA SER A 46 -0.01 -2.87 3.67
C SER A 46 1.41 -3.21 4.13
N GLY A 47 2.03 -4.20 3.49
CA GLY A 47 3.43 -4.54 3.72
C GLY A 47 4.39 -3.41 3.34
N ASP A 48 4.15 -2.71 2.23
CA ASP A 48 4.97 -1.56 1.80
C ASP A 48 4.84 -0.40 2.78
N ILE A 49 3.61 -0.08 3.20
CA ILE A 49 3.36 1.00 4.17
C ILE A 49 4.03 0.68 5.52
N LEU A 50 3.85 -0.54 6.02
CA LEU A 50 4.49 -0.97 7.26
C LEU A 50 6.01 -1.00 7.14
N GLY A 51 6.55 -1.45 6.00
CA GLY A 51 7.98 -1.42 5.69
C GLY A 51 8.55 -0.01 5.68
N THR A 52 7.83 0.94 5.09
CA THR A 52 8.20 2.37 5.10
C THR A 52 8.28 2.91 6.54
N ILE A 53 7.35 2.52 7.41
CA ILE A 53 7.39 2.88 8.83
C ILE A 53 8.52 2.15 9.56
N ALA A 54 8.74 0.86 9.26
CA ALA A 54 9.80 0.07 9.88
C ALA A 54 11.19 0.67 9.64
N GLN A 55 11.48 1.10 8.42
CA GLN A 55 12.77 1.72 8.04
C GLN A 55 13.13 2.95 8.90
N SER A 56 12.14 3.72 9.32
CA SER A 56 12.36 4.94 10.10
C SER A 56 12.17 4.78 11.60
N ARG A 57 11.55 3.67 12.06
CA ARG A 57 11.05 3.52 13.41
C ARG A 57 11.42 2.20 14.11
N SER A 58 12.17 1.34 13.44
CA SER A 58 12.61 0.07 13.99
C SER A 58 13.99 -0.32 13.47
N ARG A 59 14.57 -1.36 14.07
CA ARG A 59 15.80 -2.01 13.57
C ARG A 59 15.49 -3.28 12.78
N ILE A 60 14.22 -3.51 12.45
CA ILE A 60 13.75 -4.71 11.75
C ILE A 60 14.09 -4.56 10.27
N HIS A 61 14.82 -5.52 9.73
CA HIS A 61 14.96 -5.67 8.28
C HIS A 61 13.61 -6.12 7.71
N TRP A 62 13.00 -5.26 6.90
CA TRP A 62 11.68 -5.47 6.36
C TRP A 62 11.72 -5.66 4.85
N THR A 63 11.19 -6.79 4.38
CA THR A 63 11.09 -7.09 2.95
C THR A 63 9.65 -7.44 2.58
N VAL A 64 9.18 -6.99 1.41
CA VAL A 64 7.88 -7.36 0.85
C VAL A 64 8.10 -8.30 -0.32
N ASN A 65 7.56 -9.51 -0.23
CA ASN A 65 7.63 -10.53 -1.27
C ASN A 65 6.31 -10.62 -2.04
N ARG A 66 6.42 -10.50 -3.37
CA ARG A 66 5.32 -10.61 -4.33
C ARG A 66 5.53 -11.75 -5.32
N THR A 67 6.25 -12.78 -4.91
CA THR A 67 6.51 -13.97 -5.72
C THR A 67 5.99 -15.22 -5.01
N SER A 68 6.00 -16.35 -5.68
CA SER A 68 5.67 -17.67 -5.10
C SER A 68 6.87 -18.37 -4.48
N ARG A 69 8.06 -17.74 -4.47
CA ARG A 69 9.29 -18.32 -3.90
C ARG A 69 9.66 -17.63 -2.61
N LEU A 70 9.98 -18.45 -1.61
CA LEU A 70 10.53 -17.98 -0.35
C LEU A 70 12.03 -17.66 -0.53
N PRO A 71 12.49 -16.44 -0.16
CA PRO A 71 13.92 -16.11 -0.24
C PRO A 71 14.78 -17.06 0.62
N GLU A 72 16.00 -17.36 0.14
CA GLU A 72 16.90 -18.30 0.82
C GLU A 72 17.31 -17.87 2.24
N TRP A 73 17.35 -16.58 2.52
CA TRP A 73 17.71 -16.04 3.84
C TRP A 73 16.64 -16.24 4.93
N VAL A 74 15.46 -16.75 4.59
CA VAL A 74 14.38 -17.03 5.56
C VAL A 74 14.73 -18.27 6.36
N ASP A 75 14.72 -18.12 7.67
CA ASP A 75 15.08 -19.13 8.65
C ASP A 75 14.12 -19.13 9.86
N SER A 76 14.43 -19.92 10.88
CA SER A 76 13.68 -19.98 12.14
C SER A 76 13.72 -18.68 12.97
N LYS A 77 14.53 -17.69 12.61
CA LYS A 77 14.60 -16.35 13.23
C LYS A 77 13.83 -15.30 12.46
N THR A 78 13.17 -15.70 11.37
CA THR A 78 12.40 -14.80 10.51
C THR A 78 10.92 -14.86 10.86
N ILE A 79 10.26 -13.70 10.92
CA ILE A 79 8.80 -13.63 10.95
C ILE A 79 8.31 -13.51 9.50
N VAL A 80 7.50 -14.49 9.07
CA VAL A 80 6.82 -14.47 7.78
C VAL A 80 5.37 -14.05 8.00
N ILE A 81 4.98 -12.91 7.44
CA ILE A 81 3.61 -12.41 7.47
C ILE A 81 2.95 -12.81 6.15
N LEU A 82 1.95 -13.65 6.23
CA LEU A 82 1.19 -14.13 5.07
C LEU A 82 -0.13 -13.36 4.99
N SER A 83 -0.24 -12.46 4.01
CA SER A 83 -1.39 -11.59 3.85
C SER A 83 -2.13 -11.91 2.55
N SER A 84 -3.30 -12.51 2.69
CA SER A 84 -4.24 -12.74 1.60
C SER A 84 -5.66 -12.47 2.12
N TYR A 85 -6.26 -11.38 1.66
CA TYR A 85 -7.62 -11.04 2.13
C TYR A 85 -8.61 -12.18 1.82
N SER A 86 -8.60 -12.74 0.62
CA SER A 86 -9.45 -13.88 0.27
C SER A 86 -9.03 -15.19 0.94
N GLY A 87 -7.76 -15.33 1.31
CA GLY A 87 -7.16 -16.55 1.82
C GLY A 87 -6.89 -17.63 0.76
N ASN A 88 -7.12 -17.32 -0.53
CA ASN A 88 -6.95 -18.26 -1.65
C ASN A 88 -6.07 -17.61 -2.74
N THR A 89 -4.88 -17.20 -2.37
CA THR A 89 -3.88 -16.62 -3.28
C THR A 89 -2.76 -17.62 -3.47
N HIS A 90 -2.65 -18.18 -4.66
CA HIS A 90 -1.74 -19.27 -4.98
C HIS A 90 -0.28 -18.97 -4.60
N GLU A 91 0.20 -17.76 -4.85
CA GLU A 91 1.55 -17.35 -4.49
C GLU A 91 1.77 -17.38 -2.96
N VAL A 92 0.75 -17.00 -2.18
CA VAL A 92 0.82 -17.00 -0.71
C VAL A 92 0.73 -18.43 -0.15
N GLU A 93 -0.07 -19.28 -0.78
CA GLU A 93 -0.16 -20.71 -0.44
C GLU A 93 1.18 -21.39 -0.66
N SER A 94 1.83 -21.16 -1.80
CA SER A 94 3.16 -21.70 -2.11
C SER A 94 4.23 -21.24 -1.10
N ILE A 95 4.20 -19.97 -0.69
CA ILE A 95 5.11 -19.43 0.35
C ILE A 95 4.84 -20.09 1.71
N PHE A 96 3.58 -20.34 2.06
CA PHE A 96 3.20 -20.97 3.32
C PHE A 96 3.89 -22.33 3.49
N GLU A 97 3.79 -23.22 2.49
CA GLU A 97 4.39 -24.55 2.55
C GLU A 97 5.93 -24.50 2.65
N GLN A 98 6.57 -23.62 1.87
CA GLN A 98 8.03 -23.45 1.92
C GLN A 98 8.49 -22.92 3.29
N ALA A 99 7.76 -21.98 3.88
CA ALA A 99 8.12 -21.40 5.16
C ALA A 99 7.89 -22.36 6.34
N VAL A 100 6.87 -23.23 6.25
CA VAL A 100 6.67 -24.34 7.20
C VAL A 100 7.90 -25.25 7.20
N ALA A 101 8.40 -25.65 6.03
CA ALA A 101 9.58 -26.50 5.91
C ALA A 101 10.83 -25.86 6.55
N ARG A 102 10.94 -24.53 6.55
CA ARG A 102 12.05 -23.78 7.16
C ARG A 102 11.84 -23.40 8.64
N LYS A 103 10.73 -23.84 9.26
CA LYS A 103 10.41 -23.58 10.66
C LYS A 103 10.36 -22.08 11.01
N ALA A 104 9.98 -21.23 10.06
CA ALA A 104 9.82 -19.80 10.28
C ALA A 104 8.66 -19.50 11.25
N HIS A 105 8.66 -18.32 11.87
CA HIS A 105 7.52 -17.86 12.65
C HIS A 105 6.48 -17.18 11.74
N PHE A 106 5.21 -17.47 11.99
CA PHE A 106 4.12 -17.01 11.12
C PHE A 106 3.20 -16.02 11.80
N LEU A 107 2.72 -15.06 11.02
CA LEU A 107 1.53 -14.27 11.27
C LEU A 107 0.66 -14.35 10.02
N VAL A 108 -0.62 -14.66 10.17
CA VAL A 108 -1.56 -14.76 9.05
C VAL A 108 -2.58 -13.64 9.12
N VAL A 109 -2.84 -13.00 7.97
CA VAL A 109 -3.84 -11.92 7.81
C VAL A 109 -4.79 -12.34 6.68
N ALA A 110 -6.01 -12.73 7.02
CA ALA A 110 -7.01 -13.21 6.05
C ALA A 110 -8.43 -12.99 6.54
N SER A 111 -9.40 -12.89 5.61
CA SER A 111 -10.83 -12.87 5.98
C SER A 111 -11.46 -14.28 6.02
N GLY A 112 -10.83 -15.25 5.39
CA GLY A 112 -11.29 -16.63 5.28
C GLY A 112 -10.38 -17.43 4.36
N GLY A 113 -10.94 -18.44 3.69
CA GLY A 113 -10.28 -19.28 2.71
C GLY A 113 -9.24 -20.24 3.29
N TRP A 114 -8.55 -20.96 2.41
CA TRP A 114 -7.57 -21.97 2.74
C TRP A 114 -6.52 -21.49 3.76
N LEU A 115 -5.97 -20.29 3.58
CA LEU A 115 -4.94 -19.74 4.47
C LEU A 115 -5.44 -19.55 5.91
N ALA A 116 -6.69 -19.13 6.09
CA ALA A 116 -7.28 -18.99 7.42
C ALA A 116 -7.53 -20.37 8.07
N GLU A 117 -7.96 -21.36 7.29
CA GLU A 117 -8.18 -22.72 7.76
C GLU A 117 -6.87 -23.38 8.20
N GLU A 118 -5.82 -23.27 7.40
CA GLU A 118 -4.49 -23.79 7.75
C GLU A 118 -3.90 -23.09 8.98
N ALA A 119 -4.10 -21.79 9.11
CA ALA A 119 -3.67 -21.06 10.31
C ALA A 119 -4.36 -21.59 11.57
N LEU A 120 -5.67 -21.88 11.51
CA LEU A 120 -6.42 -22.44 12.63
C LEU A 120 -5.97 -23.88 12.96
N LYS A 121 -5.84 -24.75 11.96
CA LYS A 121 -5.37 -26.14 12.14
C LYS A 121 -4.01 -26.19 12.83
N ARG A 122 -3.09 -25.31 12.44
CA ARG A 122 -1.70 -25.28 12.95
C ARG A 122 -1.52 -24.34 14.14
N LYS A 123 -2.60 -23.74 14.67
CA LYS A 123 -2.59 -22.79 15.79
C LYS A 123 -1.66 -21.59 15.54
N ILE A 124 -1.58 -21.13 14.29
CA ILE A 124 -0.83 -19.96 13.86
C ILE A 124 -1.63 -18.70 14.22
N PRO A 125 -0.99 -17.62 14.75
CA PRO A 125 -1.69 -16.38 15.02
C PRO A 125 -2.38 -15.82 13.77
N LEU A 126 -3.71 -15.75 13.79
CA LEU A 126 -4.57 -15.34 12.68
C LEU A 126 -5.29 -14.02 12.97
N PHE A 127 -4.97 -12.99 12.21
CA PHE A 127 -5.76 -11.77 12.13
C PHE A 127 -6.95 -12.03 11.23
N ARG A 128 -8.07 -12.48 11.81
CA ARG A 128 -9.29 -12.73 11.06
C ARG A 128 -9.99 -11.40 10.75
N LEU A 129 -9.95 -11.02 9.49
CA LEU A 129 -10.54 -9.77 9.02
C LEU A 129 -12.04 -9.93 8.72
N PRO A 130 -12.86 -8.87 8.86
CA PRO A 130 -14.24 -8.87 8.39
C PRO A 130 -14.30 -9.17 6.89
N GLN A 131 -15.29 -9.98 6.49
CA GLN A 131 -15.58 -10.29 5.08
C GLN A 131 -16.35 -9.16 4.39
N GLY A 132 -16.52 -9.25 3.07
CA GLY A 132 -17.37 -8.35 2.29
C GLY A 132 -16.65 -7.13 1.69
N TYR A 133 -15.33 -7.00 1.86
CA TYR A 133 -14.56 -5.92 1.24
C TYR A 133 -13.81 -6.41 0.00
N PRO A 134 -13.76 -5.62 -1.07
CA PRO A 134 -12.70 -5.81 -2.05
C PRO A 134 -11.34 -5.63 -1.37
N PRO A 135 -10.33 -6.49 -1.65
CA PRO A 135 -9.05 -6.48 -0.93
C PRO A 135 -8.39 -5.10 -0.85
N ARG A 136 -8.49 -4.30 -1.91
CA ARG A 136 -7.93 -2.94 -2.00
C ARG A 136 -8.58 -1.93 -1.05
N PHE A 137 -9.81 -2.19 -0.61
CA PHE A 137 -10.53 -1.33 0.35
C PHE A 137 -10.45 -1.82 1.80
N ALA A 138 -9.82 -2.96 2.06
CA ALA A 138 -9.58 -3.47 3.41
C ALA A 138 -8.26 -2.95 4.04
N ILE A 139 -7.67 -1.89 3.49
CA ILE A 139 -6.33 -1.39 3.88
C ILE A 139 -6.25 -0.98 5.35
N GLY A 140 -7.34 -0.45 5.92
CA GLY A 140 -7.41 -0.14 7.34
C GLY A 140 -7.23 -1.38 8.21
N TYR A 141 -7.92 -2.45 7.87
CA TYR A 141 -7.77 -3.73 8.59
C TYR A 141 -6.38 -4.33 8.41
N THR A 142 -5.92 -4.48 7.16
CA THR A 142 -4.65 -5.18 6.87
C THR A 142 -3.43 -4.45 7.42
N THR A 143 -3.42 -3.12 7.40
CA THR A 143 -2.32 -2.32 7.92
C THR A 143 -2.37 -2.18 9.44
N PHE A 144 -3.51 -1.74 9.99
CA PHE A 144 -3.58 -1.36 11.39
C PHE A 144 -3.69 -2.54 12.35
N SER A 145 -4.23 -3.70 11.93
CA SER A 145 -4.21 -4.89 12.79
C SER A 145 -2.79 -5.30 13.13
N LEU A 146 -1.90 -5.34 12.14
CA LEU A 146 -0.48 -5.61 12.35
C LEU A 146 0.22 -4.47 13.11
N LEU A 147 -0.05 -3.22 12.74
CA LEU A 147 0.56 -2.07 13.40
C LEU A 147 0.27 -2.06 14.90
N PHE A 148 -0.99 -2.31 15.32
CA PHE A 148 -1.34 -2.36 16.74
C PHE A 148 -0.70 -3.55 17.48
N LEU A 149 -0.51 -4.69 16.82
CA LEU A 149 0.29 -5.77 17.38
C LEU A 149 1.74 -5.31 17.62
N PHE A 150 2.35 -4.70 16.61
CA PHE A 150 3.75 -4.25 16.65
C PHE A 150 3.96 -3.15 17.70
N MET A 151 3.00 -2.25 17.88
CA MET A 151 3.01 -1.28 18.99
C MET A 151 2.96 -1.98 20.34
N ARG A 152 2.09 -2.97 20.53
CA ARG A 152 1.94 -3.73 21.78
C ARG A 152 3.21 -4.47 22.18
N TYR A 153 3.90 -5.04 21.21
CA TYR A 153 5.18 -5.75 21.44
C TYR A 153 6.41 -4.83 21.33
N ARG A 154 6.20 -3.51 21.15
CA ARG A 154 7.26 -2.50 21.02
C ARG A 154 8.23 -2.76 19.86
N TRP A 155 7.73 -3.37 18.78
CA TRP A 155 8.51 -3.56 17.57
C TRP A 155 8.58 -2.28 16.74
N PHE A 156 7.54 -1.45 16.78
CA PHE A 156 7.50 -0.14 16.15
C PHE A 156 7.25 0.95 17.18
N SER A 157 7.97 2.06 17.02
CA SER A 157 7.78 3.28 17.83
C SER A 157 6.73 4.18 17.18
N VAL A 158 5.45 3.87 17.38
CA VAL A 158 4.29 4.66 16.94
C VAL A 158 3.46 5.03 18.17
N SER A 159 3.04 6.30 18.26
CA SER A 159 2.26 6.80 19.39
C SER A 159 0.77 6.78 19.14
N GLU A 160 -0.03 6.75 20.21
CA GLU A 160 -1.49 6.90 20.13
C GLU A 160 -1.90 8.24 19.49
N LYS A 161 -1.13 9.29 19.73
CA LYS A 161 -1.35 10.61 19.11
C LYS A 161 -1.30 10.54 17.58
N GLU A 162 -0.36 9.75 17.02
CA GLU A 162 -0.28 9.55 15.57
C GLU A 162 -1.51 8.79 15.04
N ILE A 163 -2.01 7.80 15.76
CA ILE A 163 -3.24 7.09 15.38
C ILE A 163 -4.45 8.02 15.39
N LEU A 164 -4.58 8.87 16.42
CA LEU A 164 -5.65 9.86 16.49
C LEU A 164 -5.59 10.87 15.33
N GLU A 165 -4.39 11.29 14.96
CA GLU A 165 -4.21 12.20 13.81
C GLU A 165 -4.57 11.51 12.49
N VAL A 166 -4.26 10.24 12.29
CA VAL A 166 -4.75 9.45 11.14
C VAL A 166 -6.27 9.45 11.11
N LEU A 167 -6.91 9.09 12.23
CA LEU A 167 -8.38 9.04 12.32
C LEU A 167 -9.01 10.40 11.99
N LYS A 168 -8.42 11.50 12.48
CA LYS A 168 -8.86 12.85 12.14
C LYS A 168 -8.78 13.11 10.63
N ARG A 169 -7.66 12.76 9.99
CA ARG A 169 -7.44 12.98 8.55
C ARG A 169 -8.40 12.18 7.67
N VAL A 170 -8.63 10.91 8.00
CA VAL A 170 -9.51 10.06 7.18
C VAL A 170 -10.99 10.41 7.35
N ARG A 171 -11.42 10.86 8.55
CA ARG A 171 -12.80 11.29 8.80
C ARG A 171 -13.16 12.61 8.11
N HIS A 172 -12.19 13.51 7.98
CA HIS A 172 -12.42 14.85 7.44
C HIS A 172 -11.67 15.05 6.11
N PHE A 173 -11.67 14.03 5.25
CA PHE A 173 -11.03 14.11 3.95
C PHE A 173 -11.84 15.03 3.01
N PRO A 174 -11.23 16.03 2.37
CA PRO A 174 -11.92 16.96 1.47
C PRO A 174 -12.13 16.32 0.08
N GLU A 175 -13.24 15.63 -0.15
CA GLU A 175 -13.56 14.90 -1.39
C GLU A 175 -13.44 15.77 -2.67
N GLY A 176 -13.69 17.08 -2.53
CA GLY A 176 -13.58 18.04 -3.65
C GLY A 176 -12.17 18.13 -4.25
N GLU A 177 -11.11 17.89 -3.47
CA GLU A 177 -9.73 17.86 -3.99
C GLU A 177 -9.53 16.68 -4.94
N ALA A 178 -10.02 15.50 -4.57
CA ALA A 178 -9.94 14.31 -5.40
C ALA A 178 -10.71 14.48 -6.72
N ARG A 179 -11.89 15.11 -6.67
CA ARG A 179 -12.70 15.41 -7.87
C ARG A 179 -11.97 16.37 -8.81
N LYS A 180 -11.34 17.43 -8.28
CA LYS A 180 -10.51 18.35 -9.09
C LYS A 180 -9.34 17.62 -9.74
N LEU A 181 -8.65 16.77 -8.98
CA LEU A 181 -7.54 15.99 -9.50
C LEU A 181 -8.00 15.00 -10.57
N ALA A 182 -9.09 14.27 -10.36
CA ALA A 182 -9.63 13.34 -11.35
C ALA A 182 -9.92 14.02 -12.69
N LYS A 183 -10.53 15.22 -12.67
CA LYS A 183 -10.76 16.02 -13.90
C LYS A 183 -9.45 16.35 -14.61
N ARG A 184 -8.39 16.68 -13.86
CA ARG A 184 -7.08 16.99 -14.43
C ARG A 184 -6.39 15.76 -15.04
N LEU A 185 -6.61 14.57 -14.46
CA LEU A 185 -6.02 13.31 -14.91
C LEU A 185 -6.81 12.65 -16.05
N PHE A 186 -8.06 13.04 -16.26
CA PHE A 186 -8.94 12.44 -17.26
C PHE A 186 -8.37 12.55 -18.69
N GLY A 187 -8.26 11.44 -19.39
CA GLY A 187 -7.70 11.36 -20.74
C GLY A 187 -6.18 11.52 -20.84
N LYS A 188 -5.47 11.53 -19.71
CA LYS A 188 -4.00 11.69 -19.67
C LYS A 188 -3.26 10.38 -19.41
N ASN A 189 -2.01 10.29 -19.86
CA ASN A 189 -1.06 9.31 -19.38
C ASN A 189 -0.52 9.78 -18.02
N ILE A 190 -0.60 8.96 -17.01
CA ILE A 190 -0.29 9.35 -15.64
C ILE A 190 1.01 8.69 -15.19
N ALA A 191 2.01 9.51 -14.80
CA ALA A 191 3.22 9.06 -14.12
C ALA A 191 3.25 9.61 -12.68
N ILE A 192 3.51 8.75 -11.70
CA ILE A 192 3.40 9.09 -10.29
C ILE A 192 4.76 8.93 -9.63
N TYR A 193 5.24 9.96 -8.97
CA TYR A 193 6.56 10.01 -8.34
C TYR A 193 6.45 10.23 -6.84
N GLY A 194 7.12 9.38 -6.06
CA GLY A 194 7.15 9.50 -4.61
C GLY A 194 8.44 8.96 -4.02
N GLY A 195 9.01 9.69 -3.06
CA GLY A 195 10.21 9.26 -2.34
C GLY A 195 9.95 9.04 -0.85
N GLY A 196 10.79 8.26 -0.19
CA GLY A 196 10.66 8.00 1.24
C GLY A 196 9.26 7.52 1.63
N LEU A 197 8.55 8.28 2.46
CA LEU A 197 7.19 7.93 2.90
C LEU A 197 6.19 7.84 1.74
N MET A 198 6.42 8.53 0.64
CA MET A 198 5.48 8.59 -0.48
C MET A 198 5.69 7.48 -1.52
N GLN A 199 6.76 6.69 -1.43
CA GLN A 199 7.03 5.62 -2.40
C GLN A 199 5.93 4.54 -2.39
N SER A 200 5.56 4.04 -1.21
CA SER A 200 4.47 3.07 -1.06
C SER A 200 3.11 3.64 -1.48
N VAL A 201 2.93 4.94 -1.27
CA VAL A 201 1.70 5.65 -1.69
C VAL A 201 1.63 5.78 -3.21
N ALA A 202 2.73 6.13 -3.89
CA ALA A 202 2.79 6.20 -5.35
C ALA A 202 2.45 4.84 -5.99
N LEU A 203 3.00 3.75 -5.44
CA LEU A 203 2.66 2.40 -5.85
C LEU A 203 1.16 2.09 -5.66
N ARG A 204 0.58 2.53 -4.51
CA ARG A 204 -0.85 2.36 -4.28
C ARG A 204 -1.69 3.14 -5.29
N TRP A 205 -1.38 4.41 -5.56
CA TRP A 205 -2.12 5.20 -6.55
C TRP A 205 -2.16 4.51 -7.91
N ARG A 206 -1.00 4.02 -8.38
CA ARG A 206 -0.91 3.25 -9.63
C ARG A 206 -1.89 2.07 -9.63
N THR A 207 -1.90 1.26 -8.57
CA THR A 207 -2.78 0.08 -8.50
C THR A 207 -4.24 0.47 -8.38
N GLN A 208 -4.57 1.53 -7.65
CA GLN A 208 -5.94 2.04 -7.52
C GLN A 208 -6.48 2.59 -8.84
N PHE A 209 -5.67 3.32 -9.61
CA PHE A 209 -6.07 3.79 -10.94
C PHE A 209 -6.31 2.62 -11.89
N ALA A 210 -5.45 1.60 -11.86
CA ALA A 210 -5.63 0.40 -12.69
C ALA A 210 -6.92 -0.36 -12.32
N GLU A 211 -7.13 -0.66 -11.02
CA GLU A 211 -8.27 -1.48 -10.60
C GLU A 211 -9.59 -0.72 -10.59
N ASN A 212 -9.63 0.54 -10.13
CA ASN A 212 -10.88 1.29 -10.00
C ASN A 212 -11.25 2.02 -11.29
N ALA A 213 -10.32 2.77 -11.89
CA ALA A 213 -10.58 3.60 -13.06
C ALA A 213 -10.23 2.92 -14.39
N LYS A 214 -9.74 1.68 -14.37
CA LYS A 214 -9.27 0.94 -15.57
C LYS A 214 -8.22 1.73 -16.35
N THR A 215 -7.45 2.57 -15.64
CA THR A 215 -6.48 3.49 -16.23
C THR A 215 -5.07 3.02 -15.93
N LEU A 216 -4.27 2.84 -16.98
CA LEU A 216 -2.86 2.51 -16.84
C LEU A 216 -2.10 3.74 -16.34
N ALA A 217 -1.34 3.57 -15.27
CA ALA A 217 -0.44 4.57 -14.75
C ALA A 217 0.93 3.94 -14.45
N SER A 218 2.01 4.71 -14.58
CA SER A 218 3.34 4.33 -14.10
C SER A 218 3.61 4.91 -12.72
N CYS A 219 4.57 4.34 -12.00
CA CYS A 219 5.13 4.98 -10.81
C CYS A 219 6.61 4.67 -10.70
N GLU A 220 7.39 5.68 -10.26
CA GLU A 220 8.80 5.52 -10.00
C GLU A 220 9.20 6.20 -8.68
N ALA A 221 10.25 5.68 -8.08
CA ALA A 221 10.77 6.19 -6.83
C ALA A 221 11.61 7.46 -7.04
N LEU A 222 11.52 8.39 -6.07
CA LEU A 222 12.49 9.47 -5.93
C LEU A 222 13.55 9.05 -4.91
N PRO A 223 14.84 9.28 -5.17
CA PRO A 223 15.41 10.09 -6.28
C PRO A 223 15.71 9.32 -7.58
N GLU A 224 15.43 8.03 -7.66
CA GLU A 224 15.83 7.15 -8.76
C GLU A 224 15.40 7.68 -10.15
N MET A 225 14.18 8.21 -10.24
CA MET A 225 13.64 8.82 -11.45
C MET A 225 14.58 9.85 -12.11
N PHE A 226 15.37 10.59 -11.30
CA PHE A 226 16.30 11.61 -11.81
C PHE A 226 17.55 11.05 -12.50
N HIS A 227 17.76 9.75 -12.47
CA HIS A 227 18.93 9.08 -13.03
C HIS A 227 18.66 8.43 -14.39
N HIS A 228 17.38 8.34 -14.81
CA HIS A 228 16.99 7.73 -16.09
C HIS A 228 15.64 8.25 -16.63
N GLU A 229 14.53 8.12 -15.88
CA GLU A 229 13.19 8.34 -16.43
C GLU A 229 12.92 9.80 -16.81
N VAL A 230 13.61 10.76 -16.18
CA VAL A 230 13.49 12.19 -16.51
C VAL A 230 13.85 12.47 -17.97
N GLU A 231 14.81 11.75 -18.56
CA GLU A 231 15.17 11.85 -19.97
C GLU A 231 14.09 11.31 -20.92
N GLY A 232 13.28 10.37 -20.44
CA GLY A 232 12.15 9.81 -21.19
C GLY A 232 10.99 10.78 -21.45
N TRP A 233 10.98 11.94 -20.80
CA TRP A 233 9.96 12.98 -21.00
C TRP A 233 10.15 13.81 -22.28
N VAL A 234 11.00 13.38 -23.19
CA VAL A 234 11.29 14.05 -24.48
C VAL A 234 10.44 13.46 -25.61
N PHE A 235 10.32 12.12 -25.69
CA PHE A 235 9.65 11.42 -26.79
C PHE A 235 8.75 10.28 -26.33
N PRO A 236 7.75 9.87 -27.18
CA PRO A 236 7.30 10.60 -28.37
C PRO A 236 6.49 11.86 -27.99
N LYS A 237 6.70 12.95 -28.68
CA LYS A 237 6.12 14.28 -28.33
C LYS A 237 4.59 14.27 -28.15
N PHE A 238 3.88 13.51 -28.97
CA PHE A 238 2.41 13.42 -28.88
C PHE A 238 1.95 12.77 -27.56
N LYS A 239 2.70 11.78 -27.06
CA LYS A 239 2.43 11.13 -25.78
C LYS A 239 2.77 12.06 -24.61
N VAL A 240 3.94 12.70 -24.67
CA VAL A 240 4.41 13.65 -23.62
C VAL A 240 3.39 14.76 -23.41
N LYS A 241 2.90 15.40 -24.48
CA LYS A 241 1.86 16.46 -24.43
C LYS A 241 0.53 16.01 -23.82
N ARG A 242 0.25 14.70 -23.84
CA ARG A 242 -0.95 14.09 -23.22
C ARG A 242 -0.65 13.44 -21.87
N SER A 243 0.49 13.73 -21.27
CA SER A 243 0.91 13.13 -20.00
C SER A 243 0.88 14.14 -18.86
N VAL A 244 0.74 13.62 -17.66
CA VAL A 244 0.86 14.38 -16.42
C VAL A 244 1.77 13.67 -15.45
N ALA A 245 2.77 14.38 -14.93
CA ALA A 245 3.66 13.93 -13.86
C ALA A 245 3.06 14.35 -12.50
N VAL A 246 2.75 13.40 -11.65
CA VAL A 246 2.20 13.64 -10.31
C VAL A 246 3.28 13.39 -9.28
N PHE A 247 3.68 14.42 -8.57
CA PHE A 247 4.67 14.35 -7.50
C PHE A 247 4.01 14.33 -6.13
N LEU A 248 4.21 13.25 -5.40
CA LEU A 248 3.75 13.10 -4.02
C LEU A 248 4.89 13.54 -3.08
N THR A 249 4.66 14.60 -2.32
CA THR A 249 5.70 15.31 -1.56
C THR A 249 5.47 15.18 -0.06
N ASP A 250 6.51 14.74 0.67
CA ASP A 250 6.55 14.85 2.13
C ASP A 250 7.20 16.19 2.54
N ARG A 251 6.64 16.85 3.56
CA ARG A 251 7.22 18.07 4.13
C ARG A 251 8.65 17.87 4.68
N ASN A 252 9.00 16.66 5.06
CA ASN A 252 10.32 16.32 5.59
C ASN A 252 11.33 15.92 4.52
N GLU A 253 11.01 16.10 3.24
CA GLU A 253 11.97 15.89 2.16
C GLU A 253 13.21 16.78 2.34
N PRO A 254 14.44 16.25 2.15
CA PRO A 254 15.65 17.04 2.24
C PRO A 254 15.68 18.12 1.15
N GLN A 255 16.38 19.22 1.43
CA GLN A 255 16.44 20.38 0.52
C GLN A 255 16.97 20.02 -0.87
N TRP A 256 17.97 19.14 -0.94
CA TRP A 256 18.54 18.71 -2.23
C TRP A 256 17.50 17.97 -3.09
N LEU A 257 16.64 17.14 -2.49
CA LEU A 257 15.59 16.43 -3.21
C LEU A 257 14.53 17.40 -3.76
N ARG A 258 14.15 18.40 -2.96
CA ARG A 258 13.23 19.47 -3.39
C ARG A 258 13.81 20.28 -4.56
N LYS A 259 15.12 20.57 -4.54
CA LYS A 259 15.80 21.26 -5.63
C LYS A 259 15.80 20.43 -6.92
N LYS A 260 16.22 19.15 -6.87
CA LYS A 260 16.20 18.24 -8.03
C LYS A 260 14.78 18.09 -8.60
N LYS A 261 13.78 17.91 -7.72
CA LYS A 261 12.39 17.79 -8.12
C LYS A 261 11.89 19.03 -8.89
N LYS A 262 12.25 20.24 -8.42
CA LYS A 262 11.89 21.49 -9.13
C LYS A 262 12.49 21.53 -10.53
N VAL A 263 13.76 21.13 -10.70
CA VAL A 263 14.41 21.07 -12.01
C VAL A 263 13.69 20.07 -12.93
N ALA A 264 13.40 18.86 -12.41
CA ALA A 264 12.68 17.84 -13.18
C ALA A 264 11.28 18.30 -13.60
N MET A 265 10.51 18.94 -12.71
CA MET A 265 9.20 19.51 -13.04
C MET A 265 9.27 20.54 -14.17
N ASN A 266 10.25 21.45 -14.13
CA ASN A 266 10.47 22.45 -15.17
C ASN A 266 10.81 21.77 -16.52
N ALA A 267 11.76 20.81 -16.52
CA ALA A 267 12.12 20.08 -17.73
C ALA A 267 10.93 19.33 -18.35
N ILE A 268 10.12 18.66 -17.52
CA ILE A 268 8.88 17.99 -17.97
C ILE A 268 7.92 18.98 -18.63
N GLN A 269 7.76 20.17 -18.04
CA GLN A 269 6.89 21.21 -18.57
C GLN A 269 7.43 21.83 -19.86
N GLU A 270 8.72 22.05 -19.99
CA GLU A 270 9.39 22.54 -21.20
C GLU A 270 9.16 21.61 -22.40
N HIS A 271 9.06 20.30 -22.15
CA HIS A 271 8.71 19.31 -23.18
C HIS A 271 7.21 19.17 -23.45
N GLY A 272 6.37 19.97 -22.79
CA GLY A 272 4.95 20.13 -23.04
C GLY A 272 4.03 19.19 -22.26
N ALA A 273 4.56 18.46 -21.27
CA ALA A 273 3.73 17.71 -20.32
C ALA A 273 3.27 18.58 -19.16
N GLU A 274 2.20 18.17 -18.50
CA GLU A 274 1.75 18.80 -17.27
C GLU A 274 2.45 18.16 -16.06
N PHE A 275 2.60 18.93 -14.98
CA PHE A 275 2.91 18.35 -13.67
C PHE A 275 1.94 18.82 -12.60
N ALA A 276 1.78 18.00 -11.55
CA ALA A 276 1.02 18.32 -10.36
C ALA A 276 1.81 17.88 -9.12
N GLU A 277 1.90 18.74 -8.11
CA GLU A 277 2.52 18.42 -6.84
C GLU A 277 1.48 18.41 -5.72
N PHE A 278 1.47 17.33 -4.93
CA PHE A 278 0.60 17.17 -3.78
C PHE A 278 1.42 16.97 -2.52
N LYS A 279 1.20 17.84 -1.54
CA LYS A 279 1.91 17.81 -0.26
C LYS A 279 1.13 17.01 0.77
N ALA A 280 1.75 15.99 1.33
CA ALA A 280 1.19 15.17 2.39
C ALA A 280 0.89 16.00 3.64
N ARG A 281 -0.28 15.76 4.25
CA ARG A 281 -0.80 16.53 5.39
C ARG A 281 -0.90 15.67 6.65
N GLY A 282 -0.72 16.28 7.80
CA GLY A 282 -0.89 15.65 9.11
C GLY A 282 0.39 15.59 9.92
N GLU A 283 0.23 15.49 11.22
CA GLU A 283 1.32 15.28 12.16
C GLU A 283 1.66 13.78 12.25
N GLY A 284 2.95 13.48 12.21
CA GLY A 284 3.43 12.09 12.17
C GLY A 284 3.44 11.49 10.75
N ALA A 285 4.27 10.45 10.56
CA ALA A 285 4.46 9.80 9.26
C ALA A 285 3.20 9.09 8.77
N LEU A 286 2.50 8.39 9.66
CA LEU A 286 1.27 7.67 9.33
C LEU A 286 0.17 8.60 8.82
N ALA A 287 -0.05 9.74 9.49
CA ALA A 287 -1.07 10.70 9.06
C ALA A 287 -0.76 11.27 7.68
N ARG A 288 0.51 11.53 7.37
CA ARG A 288 0.94 11.99 6.05
C ARG A 288 0.75 10.92 4.97
N ILE A 289 1.10 9.66 5.25
CA ILE A 289 0.85 8.53 4.35
C ILE A 289 -0.66 8.42 4.08
N PHE A 290 -1.49 8.35 5.12
CA PHE A 290 -2.92 8.13 4.96
C PHE A 290 -3.67 9.34 4.38
N SER A 291 -3.17 10.58 4.55
CA SER A 291 -3.71 11.73 3.83
C SER A 291 -3.60 11.58 2.32
N MET A 292 -2.48 11.02 1.84
CA MET A 292 -2.23 10.81 0.43
C MET A 292 -2.84 9.49 -0.09
N VAL A 293 -2.96 8.47 0.73
CA VAL A 293 -3.75 7.27 0.45
C VAL A 293 -5.20 7.67 0.13
N MET A 294 -5.83 8.47 1.01
CA MET A 294 -7.19 8.95 0.79
C MET A 294 -7.32 9.75 -0.51
N LEU A 295 -6.37 10.65 -0.79
CA LEU A 295 -6.41 11.45 -2.02
C LEU A 295 -6.39 10.57 -3.27
N GLY A 296 -5.49 9.58 -3.34
CA GLY A 296 -5.40 8.66 -4.49
C GLY A 296 -6.61 7.75 -4.62
N ASP A 297 -7.06 7.18 -3.51
CA ASP A 297 -8.21 6.28 -3.50
C ASP A 297 -9.48 7.00 -3.97
N TRP A 298 -9.78 8.17 -3.44
CA TRP A 298 -10.91 8.99 -3.89
C TRP A 298 -10.74 9.47 -5.34
N THR A 299 -9.53 9.89 -5.73
CA THR A 299 -9.26 10.29 -7.13
C THR A 299 -9.52 9.17 -8.10
N SER A 300 -9.11 7.93 -7.77
CA SER A 300 -9.36 6.76 -8.62
C SER A 300 -10.84 6.48 -8.81
N CYS A 301 -11.64 6.74 -7.78
CA CYS A 301 -13.09 6.58 -7.80
C CYS A 301 -13.78 7.67 -8.64
N GLU A 302 -13.37 8.91 -8.47
CA GLU A 302 -13.89 10.02 -9.27
C GLU A 302 -13.47 9.87 -10.75
N LEU A 303 -12.25 9.36 -11.01
CA LEU A 303 -11.79 9.07 -12.36
C LEU A 303 -12.59 7.94 -13.03
N ALA A 304 -12.96 6.89 -12.25
CA ALA A 304 -13.86 5.84 -12.73
C ALA A 304 -15.23 6.39 -13.18
N LYS A 305 -15.79 7.34 -12.42
CA LYS A 305 -17.03 8.02 -12.80
C LYS A 305 -16.87 8.79 -14.12
N LEU A 306 -15.76 9.51 -14.30
CA LEU A 306 -15.50 10.26 -15.54
C LEU A 306 -15.35 9.34 -16.76
N TYR A 307 -14.78 8.15 -16.58
CA TYR A 307 -14.69 7.14 -17.65
C TYR A 307 -15.95 6.29 -17.80
N ASN A 308 -16.97 6.49 -16.95
CA ASN A 308 -18.19 5.70 -16.92
C ASN A 308 -17.90 4.18 -16.80
N VAL A 309 -16.96 3.81 -15.92
CA VAL A 309 -16.61 2.41 -15.64
C VAL A 309 -17.00 2.02 -14.23
N ASP A 310 -17.40 0.75 -14.05
CA ASP A 310 -17.67 0.21 -12.73
C ASP A 310 -16.34 -0.03 -11.99
N PRO A 311 -16.06 0.74 -10.93
CA PRO A 311 -14.85 0.57 -10.15
C PRO A 311 -14.81 -0.74 -9.35
N MET A 312 -15.95 -1.42 -9.15
CA MET A 312 -16.00 -2.69 -8.42
C MET A 312 -15.63 -3.87 -9.30
N SER A 313 -15.88 -3.77 -10.58
CA SER A 313 -15.62 -4.83 -11.57
C SER A 313 -14.11 -5.09 -11.70
N ILE A 314 -13.72 -6.37 -11.65
CA ILE A 314 -12.35 -6.87 -11.89
C ILE A 314 -12.35 -8.06 -12.87
N CYS A 315 -13.18 -8.02 -13.87
CA CYS A 315 -13.45 -9.13 -14.80
C CYS A 315 -12.20 -9.78 -15.40
N VAL A 316 -11.17 -8.97 -15.74
CA VAL A 316 -9.92 -9.49 -16.29
C VAL A 316 -9.13 -10.27 -15.25
N ILE A 317 -9.04 -9.74 -14.02
CA ILE A 317 -8.37 -10.42 -12.91
C ILE A 317 -9.09 -11.74 -12.58
N ASP A 318 -10.43 -11.74 -12.55
CA ASP A 318 -11.21 -12.94 -12.28
C ASP A 318 -11.04 -14.00 -13.37
N ARG A 319 -10.95 -13.58 -14.64
CA ARG A 319 -10.65 -14.49 -15.77
C ARG A 319 -9.27 -15.11 -15.63
N ILE A 320 -8.25 -14.32 -15.28
CA ILE A 320 -6.89 -14.83 -15.03
C ILE A 320 -6.89 -15.86 -13.89
N LYS A 321 -7.57 -15.55 -12.77
CA LYS A 321 -7.67 -16.48 -11.64
C LYS A 321 -8.37 -17.80 -11.99
N LYS A 322 -9.37 -17.75 -12.87
CA LYS A 322 -10.07 -18.96 -13.33
C LYS A 322 -9.22 -19.83 -14.23
N ALA A 323 -8.28 -19.25 -14.97
CA ALA A 323 -7.41 -19.99 -15.91
C ALA A 323 -6.33 -20.84 -15.21
N VAL A 324 -6.09 -20.65 -13.90
CA VAL A 324 -5.09 -21.40 -13.12
C VAL A 324 -5.72 -22.26 -12.01
N LYS A 325 -7.04 -22.34 -11.98
CA LYS A 325 -7.81 -23.31 -11.19
C LYS A 325 -8.07 -24.57 -12.01
#